data_4a71750e5e77a0d9b9591c3381d68042
#
_entry.id   4a71750e5e77a0d9b9591c3381d68042
#
_cell.length_a   1.000
_cell.length_b   1.000
_cell.length_c   1.000
_cell.angle_alpha   90.00
_cell.angle_beta   90.00
_cell.angle_gamma   90.00
#
_symmetry.space_group_name_H-M   'P 1'
#
loop_
_entity.id
_entity.type
_entity.pdbx_description
1 polymer ?
#
loop_
_entity_poly.entity_id
_entity_poly.type
_entity_poly.pdbx_seq_one_letter_code
_entity_poly.pdbx_strand_id
1 'polypeptide(L)'
;KAGYEMGTGPYGALGSRKYLLASLDQSLERLGLDYVDIFYHHHPDPETPLEETMGALAQAVNSGKALYVGLSNYDGPTMEKAAAILAELHVPFIINQNKYNILDRTVEKNGLKETAFKLGKGLITFCPLAQGLLTNRYLNGIPADSRMAHDPRFLNDSALTEKLHSQVADLNNLASRS
;
A
#
# COMPACT_ATOMS: atom_id res chain seq x y z
N LYS A 1 0.68 -6.84 -6.45
CA LYS A 1 -0.28 -6.72 -5.33
C LYS A 1 -1.67 -7.08 -5.81
N ALA A 2 -2.48 -7.75 -4.96
CA ALA A 2 -3.88 -8.04 -5.19
C ALA A 2 -4.71 -7.69 -3.96
N GLY A 3 -6.01 -7.34 -4.13
CA GLY A 3 -6.90 -6.95 -3.03
C GLY A 3 -7.76 -5.71 -3.30
N TYR A 4 -7.69 -5.16 -4.52
CA TYR A 4 -8.64 -4.17 -5.03
C TYR A 4 -9.26 -4.71 -6.32
N GLU A 5 -10.50 -4.33 -6.59
CA GLU A 5 -11.15 -4.65 -7.86
C GLU A 5 -10.43 -3.95 -9.02
N MET A 6 -9.91 -4.74 -9.95
CA MET A 6 -9.06 -4.25 -11.04
C MET A 6 -9.59 -4.64 -12.42
N GLY A 7 -10.87 -4.95 -12.54
CA GLY A 7 -11.51 -5.31 -13.82
C GLY A 7 -12.44 -6.50 -13.73
N THR A 8 -12.70 -7.13 -14.87
CA THR A 8 -13.62 -8.27 -14.98
C THR A 8 -13.01 -9.56 -14.41
N GLY A 9 -13.60 -10.07 -13.32
CA GLY A 9 -13.23 -11.33 -12.67
C GLY A 9 -11.77 -11.44 -12.21
N PRO A 10 -11.45 -12.40 -11.37
CA PRO A 10 -12.39 -13.29 -10.70
C PRO A 10 -13.24 -12.52 -9.70
N TYR A 11 -14.45 -13.00 -9.48
CA TYR A 11 -15.39 -12.38 -8.54
C TYR A 11 -15.20 -12.94 -7.14
N GLY A 12 -15.70 -12.19 -6.18
CA GLY A 12 -15.70 -12.52 -4.77
C GLY A 12 -15.01 -11.46 -3.93
N ALA A 13 -14.99 -11.67 -2.64
CA ALA A 13 -14.32 -10.79 -1.70
C ALA A 13 -12.83 -10.65 -2.02
N LEU A 14 -12.34 -9.44 -1.94
CA LEU A 14 -11.02 -9.03 -2.45
C LEU A 14 -9.84 -9.66 -1.68
N GLY A 15 -10.08 -10.09 -0.44
CA GLY A 15 -9.13 -10.86 0.37
C GLY A 15 -9.28 -12.38 0.22
N SER A 16 -10.29 -12.86 -0.53
CA SER A 16 -10.57 -14.29 -0.67
C SER A 16 -9.44 -15.04 -1.37
N ARG A 17 -9.28 -16.29 -1.00
CA ARG A 17 -8.31 -17.21 -1.63
C ARG A 17 -8.47 -17.26 -3.15
N LYS A 18 -9.71 -17.37 -3.62
CA LYS A 18 -10.04 -17.38 -5.03
C LYS A 18 -9.51 -16.13 -5.74
N TYR A 19 -9.81 -14.96 -5.19
CA TYR A 19 -9.42 -13.69 -5.79
C TYR A 19 -7.91 -13.49 -5.81
N LEU A 20 -7.25 -13.76 -4.70
CA LEU A 20 -5.81 -13.53 -4.57
C LEU A 20 -5.00 -14.45 -5.50
N LEU A 21 -5.31 -15.75 -5.53
CA LEU A 21 -4.58 -16.69 -6.36
C LEU A 21 -4.80 -16.45 -7.85
N ALA A 22 -6.06 -16.22 -8.27
CA ALA A 22 -6.34 -15.90 -9.67
C ALA A 22 -5.71 -14.56 -10.10
N SER A 23 -5.68 -13.56 -9.21
CA SER A 23 -5.01 -12.28 -9.48
C SER A 23 -3.49 -12.43 -9.62
N LEU A 24 -2.88 -13.33 -8.85
CA LEU A 24 -1.46 -13.67 -8.98
C LEU A 24 -1.20 -14.33 -10.33
N ASP A 25 -1.98 -15.35 -10.70
CA ASP A 25 -1.84 -16.06 -11.98
C ASP A 25 -1.94 -15.13 -13.19
N GLN A 26 -2.97 -14.28 -13.21
CA GLN A 26 -3.12 -13.24 -14.24
C GLN A 26 -1.95 -12.25 -14.26
N SER A 27 -1.38 -11.93 -13.11
CA SER A 27 -0.24 -11.03 -13.03
C SER A 27 1.03 -11.68 -13.58
N LEU A 28 1.28 -12.94 -13.25
CA LEU A 28 2.41 -13.71 -13.78
C LEU A 28 2.31 -13.87 -15.30
N GLU A 29 1.12 -14.19 -15.81
CA GLU A 29 0.88 -14.27 -17.25
C GLU A 29 1.17 -12.95 -17.96
N ARG A 30 0.66 -11.81 -17.46
CA ARG A 30 0.91 -10.48 -18.03
C ARG A 30 2.37 -10.05 -17.96
N LEU A 31 3.10 -10.47 -16.93
CA LEU A 31 4.51 -10.16 -16.76
C LEU A 31 5.42 -11.11 -17.54
N GLY A 32 4.92 -12.27 -17.98
CA GLY A 32 5.73 -13.33 -18.59
C GLY A 32 6.72 -13.96 -17.60
N LEU A 33 6.33 -14.07 -16.32
CA LEU A 33 7.17 -14.59 -15.25
C LEU A 33 6.56 -15.85 -14.63
N ASP A 34 7.41 -16.75 -14.16
CA ASP A 34 6.99 -17.94 -13.42
C ASP A 34 6.70 -17.64 -11.93
N TYR A 35 7.35 -16.62 -11.37
CA TYR A 35 7.17 -16.20 -9.98
C TYR A 35 7.44 -14.70 -9.80
N VAL A 36 7.06 -14.17 -8.64
CA VAL A 36 7.42 -12.81 -8.16
C VAL A 36 8.21 -12.91 -6.85
N ASP A 37 9.08 -11.93 -6.60
CA ASP A 37 9.84 -11.90 -5.35
C ASP A 37 8.92 -11.67 -4.15
N ILE A 38 8.02 -10.68 -4.24
CA ILE A 38 7.10 -10.37 -3.15
C ILE A 38 5.67 -10.28 -3.69
N PHE A 39 4.79 -11.10 -3.16
CA PHE A 39 3.36 -10.99 -3.41
C PHE A 39 2.66 -10.29 -2.23
N TYR A 40 1.97 -9.18 -2.52
CA TYR A 40 1.30 -8.38 -1.51
C TYR A 40 -0.20 -8.61 -1.46
N HIS A 41 -0.76 -8.73 -0.25
CA HIS A 41 -2.15 -8.38 -0.04
C HIS A 41 -2.27 -6.85 0.07
N HIS A 42 -3.04 -6.25 -0.83
CA HIS A 42 -3.00 -4.80 -1.07
C HIS A 42 -3.77 -3.99 -0.03
N HIS A 43 -4.79 -4.59 0.58
CA HIS A 43 -5.68 -3.90 1.51
C HIS A 43 -6.43 -4.92 2.38
N PRO A 44 -6.56 -4.71 3.70
CA PRO A 44 -7.39 -5.55 4.55
C PRO A 44 -8.82 -5.63 4.03
N ASP A 45 -9.38 -6.84 3.99
CA ASP A 45 -10.74 -7.09 3.55
C ASP A 45 -11.59 -7.52 4.76
N PRO A 46 -12.53 -6.67 5.22
CA PRO A 46 -13.37 -7.00 6.37
C PRO A 46 -14.38 -8.12 6.08
N GLU A 47 -14.65 -8.42 4.82
CA GLU A 47 -15.59 -9.46 4.40
C GLU A 47 -14.96 -10.86 4.35
N THR A 48 -13.61 -10.93 4.42
CA THR A 48 -12.87 -12.19 4.38
C THR A 48 -12.14 -12.44 5.70
N PRO A 49 -12.29 -13.62 6.32
CA PRO A 49 -11.49 -13.99 7.48
C PRO A 49 -10.00 -13.85 7.19
N LEU A 50 -9.26 -13.28 8.15
CA LEU A 50 -7.82 -13.00 7.96
C LEU A 50 -7.03 -14.30 7.71
N GLU A 51 -7.46 -15.40 8.31
CA GLU A 51 -6.86 -16.73 8.14
C GLU A 51 -6.99 -17.23 6.69
N GLU A 52 -8.10 -16.95 6.01
CA GLU A 52 -8.28 -17.30 4.61
C GLU A 52 -7.32 -16.49 3.73
N THR A 53 -7.24 -15.19 3.95
CA THR A 53 -6.33 -14.30 3.23
C THR A 53 -4.87 -14.72 3.42
N MET A 54 -4.44 -14.94 4.66
CA MET A 54 -3.07 -15.39 4.95
C MET A 54 -2.79 -16.78 4.40
N GLY A 55 -3.76 -17.67 4.44
CA GLY A 55 -3.67 -19.00 3.81
C GLY A 55 -3.53 -18.94 2.29
N ALA A 56 -4.14 -17.95 1.63
CA ALA A 56 -3.95 -17.72 0.19
C ALA A 56 -2.52 -17.25 -0.13
N LEU A 57 -1.99 -16.34 0.67
CA LEU A 57 -0.60 -15.88 0.54
C LEU A 57 0.39 -17.02 0.79
N ALA A 58 0.12 -17.86 1.80
CA ALA A 58 0.92 -19.05 2.05
C ALA A 58 0.92 -20.02 0.87
N GLN A 59 -0.24 -20.23 0.25
CA GLN A 59 -0.33 -21.06 -0.96
C GLN A 59 0.47 -20.49 -2.12
N ALA A 60 0.48 -19.17 -2.30
CA ALA A 60 1.29 -18.53 -3.33
C ALA A 60 2.79 -18.82 -3.15
N VAL A 61 3.29 -18.78 -1.91
CA VAL A 61 4.68 -19.10 -1.59
C VAL A 61 4.95 -20.60 -1.74
N ASN A 62 4.12 -21.46 -1.16
CA ASN A 62 4.31 -22.91 -1.18
C ASN A 62 4.21 -23.51 -2.60
N SER A 63 3.49 -22.85 -3.51
CA SER A 63 3.43 -23.23 -4.93
C SER A 63 4.60 -22.67 -5.76
N GLY A 64 5.53 -21.95 -5.15
CA GLY A 64 6.68 -21.37 -5.83
C GLY A 64 6.35 -20.13 -6.69
N LYS A 65 5.13 -19.60 -6.62
CA LYS A 65 4.71 -18.41 -7.37
C LYS A 65 5.09 -17.08 -6.71
N ALA A 66 5.54 -17.13 -5.46
CA ALA A 66 6.11 -15.99 -4.74
C ALA A 66 7.21 -16.47 -3.80
N LEU A 67 8.24 -15.64 -3.56
CA LEU A 67 9.29 -15.97 -2.60
C LEU A 67 8.94 -15.47 -1.19
N TYR A 68 8.33 -14.29 -1.11
CA TYR A 68 8.00 -13.60 0.13
C TYR A 68 6.58 -13.04 0.09
N VAL A 69 6.03 -12.81 1.28
CA VAL A 69 4.76 -12.12 1.46
C VAL A 69 5.01 -10.69 1.90
N GLY A 70 4.23 -9.76 1.31
CA GLY A 70 4.07 -8.40 1.77
C GLY A 70 2.61 -8.10 2.12
N LEU A 71 2.41 -7.14 3.01
CA LEU A 71 1.09 -6.57 3.32
C LEU A 71 1.08 -5.09 2.92
N SER A 72 -0.11 -4.53 2.73
CA SER A 72 -0.26 -3.12 2.42
C SER A 72 -1.52 -2.56 3.06
N ASN A 73 -1.45 -1.32 3.55
CA ASN A 73 -2.55 -0.63 4.23
C ASN A 73 -3.08 -1.32 5.51
N TYR A 74 -2.28 -2.17 6.13
CA TYR A 74 -2.55 -2.75 7.44
C TYR A 74 -2.18 -1.75 8.55
N ASP A 75 -2.96 -1.74 9.62
CA ASP A 75 -2.60 -1.10 10.89
C ASP A 75 -1.75 -2.04 11.77
N GLY A 76 -1.27 -1.55 12.90
CA GLY A 76 -0.43 -2.33 13.80
C GLY A 76 -1.10 -3.60 14.32
N PRO A 77 -2.29 -3.51 14.93
CA PRO A 77 -3.00 -4.69 15.47
C PRO A 77 -3.32 -5.74 14.41
N THR A 78 -3.77 -5.33 13.22
CA THR A 78 -4.09 -6.27 12.14
C THR A 78 -2.84 -6.90 11.54
N MET A 79 -1.75 -6.12 11.40
CA MET A 79 -0.46 -6.64 10.98
C MET A 79 0.10 -7.66 11.97
N GLU A 80 -0.03 -7.43 13.28
CA GLU A 80 0.45 -8.37 14.30
C GLU A 80 -0.28 -9.71 14.21
N LYS A 81 -1.61 -9.69 14.06
CA LYS A 81 -2.41 -10.91 13.82
C LYS A 81 -2.01 -11.64 12.54
N ALA A 82 -1.89 -10.91 11.43
CA ALA A 82 -1.48 -11.48 10.15
C ALA A 82 -0.09 -12.11 10.22
N ALA A 83 0.85 -11.46 10.90
CA ALA A 83 2.20 -11.96 11.10
C ALA A 83 2.23 -13.26 11.91
N ALA A 84 1.38 -13.37 12.96
CA ALA A 84 1.26 -14.59 13.76
C ALA A 84 0.74 -15.77 12.90
N ILE A 85 -0.32 -15.55 12.11
CA ILE A 85 -0.86 -16.58 11.21
C ILE A 85 0.19 -17.02 10.18
N LEU A 86 0.89 -16.07 9.56
CA LEU A 86 1.93 -16.39 8.56
C LEU A 86 3.12 -17.13 9.18
N ALA A 87 3.46 -16.83 10.44
CA ALA A 87 4.50 -17.56 11.17
C ALA A 87 4.09 -19.01 11.45
N GLU A 88 2.83 -19.25 11.87
CA GLU A 88 2.28 -20.61 12.04
C GLU A 88 2.26 -21.40 10.73
N LEU A 89 2.03 -20.73 9.61
CA LEU A 89 2.06 -21.31 8.26
C LEU A 89 3.49 -21.46 7.68
N HIS A 90 4.52 -21.05 8.45
CA HIS A 90 5.93 -21.08 8.04
C HIS A 90 6.22 -20.26 6.77
N VAL A 91 5.54 -19.13 6.60
CA VAL A 91 5.66 -18.27 5.40
C VAL A 91 6.44 -17.00 5.71
N PRO A 92 7.44 -16.65 4.87
CA PRO A 92 8.28 -15.49 5.10
C PRO A 92 7.55 -14.17 4.78
N PHE A 93 6.94 -13.56 5.79
CA PHE A 93 6.42 -12.20 5.75
C PHE A 93 7.54 -11.21 6.06
N ILE A 94 7.79 -10.23 5.18
CA ILE A 94 8.97 -9.36 5.30
C ILE A 94 8.66 -7.86 5.38
N ILE A 95 7.54 -7.38 4.82
CA ILE A 95 7.34 -5.95 4.59
C ILE A 95 5.87 -5.54 4.58
N ASN A 96 5.57 -4.34 5.09
CA ASN A 96 4.28 -3.68 4.95
C ASN A 96 4.42 -2.36 4.19
N GLN A 97 3.52 -2.07 3.24
CA GLN A 97 3.52 -0.83 2.46
C GLN A 97 2.33 0.03 2.82
N ASN A 98 2.58 1.25 3.31
CA ASN A 98 1.54 2.20 3.70
C ASN A 98 1.81 3.61 3.17
N LYS A 99 0.76 4.42 3.11
CA LYS A 99 0.90 5.85 2.87
C LYS A 99 1.62 6.49 4.05
N TYR A 100 2.67 7.25 3.76
CA TYR A 100 3.40 7.98 4.78
C TYR A 100 4.14 9.16 4.16
N ASN A 101 3.91 10.33 4.71
CA ASN A 101 4.59 11.56 4.37
C ASN A 101 4.41 12.59 5.50
N ILE A 102 4.96 13.78 5.35
CA ILE A 102 4.91 14.81 6.40
C ILE A 102 3.49 15.28 6.73
N LEU A 103 2.54 15.16 5.78
CA LEU A 103 1.14 15.53 5.95
C LEU A 103 0.29 14.37 6.49
N ASP A 104 0.66 13.13 6.19
CA ASP A 104 -0.06 11.92 6.59
C ASP A 104 0.87 11.04 7.42
N ARG A 105 0.68 11.10 8.73
CA ARG A 105 1.47 10.38 9.73
C ARG A 105 0.65 9.29 10.43
N THR A 106 -0.34 8.75 9.74
CA THR A 106 -1.26 7.73 10.28
C THR A 106 -0.52 6.50 10.80
N VAL A 107 0.55 6.07 10.12
CA VAL A 107 1.36 4.90 10.51
C VAL A 107 2.03 5.03 11.90
N GLU A 108 2.19 6.25 12.39
CA GLU A 108 2.73 6.51 13.73
C GLU A 108 1.64 6.43 14.81
N LYS A 109 0.37 6.65 14.42
CA LYS A 109 -0.77 6.74 15.33
C LYS A 109 -1.56 5.45 15.43
N ASN A 110 -1.54 4.63 14.38
CA ASN A 110 -2.28 3.37 14.29
C ASN A 110 -1.46 2.14 14.76
N GLY A 111 -0.31 2.36 15.40
CA GLY A 111 0.56 1.33 15.93
C GLY A 111 1.41 0.59 14.90
N LEU A 112 1.27 0.88 13.60
CA LEU A 112 1.97 0.14 12.55
C LEU A 112 3.49 0.24 12.66
N LYS A 113 4.01 1.46 12.84
CA LYS A 113 5.46 1.69 12.95
C LYS A 113 6.09 0.91 14.10
N GLU A 114 5.42 0.92 15.25
CA GLU A 114 5.88 0.21 16.44
C GLU A 114 5.80 -1.31 16.27
N THR A 115 4.68 -1.81 15.73
CA THR A 115 4.50 -3.24 15.43
C THR A 115 5.53 -3.73 14.42
N ALA A 116 5.79 -3.00 13.35
CA ALA A 116 6.79 -3.37 12.36
C ALA A 116 8.19 -3.46 12.98
N PHE A 117 8.57 -2.49 13.81
CA PHE A 117 9.83 -2.51 14.54
C PHE A 117 9.93 -3.71 15.47
N LYS A 118 8.91 -3.96 16.30
CA LYS A 118 8.83 -5.09 17.24
C LYS A 118 8.97 -6.44 16.54
N LEU A 119 8.34 -6.58 15.36
CA LEU A 119 8.37 -7.82 14.58
C LEU A 119 9.57 -7.93 13.64
N GLY A 120 10.45 -6.93 13.58
CA GLY A 120 11.59 -6.91 12.65
C GLY A 120 11.17 -6.90 11.19
N LYS A 121 10.04 -6.23 10.84
CA LYS A 121 9.52 -6.14 9.48
C LYS A 121 9.82 -4.78 8.85
N GLY A 122 10.07 -4.79 7.55
CA GLY A 122 10.27 -3.57 6.79
C GLY A 122 9.00 -2.74 6.64
N LEU A 123 9.16 -1.42 6.56
CA LEU A 123 8.13 -0.50 6.09
C LEU A 123 8.59 0.16 4.80
N ILE A 124 7.74 0.11 3.77
CA ILE A 124 7.92 0.88 2.55
C ILE A 124 6.76 1.86 2.41
N THR A 125 7.04 3.06 1.93
CA THR A 125 6.03 4.11 1.87
C THR A 125 5.62 4.41 0.43
N PHE A 126 4.33 4.66 0.23
CA PHE A 126 3.84 5.25 -1.01
C PHE A 126 3.37 6.70 -0.78
N CYS A 127 3.33 7.49 -1.84
CA CYS A 127 3.03 8.92 -1.80
C CYS A 127 3.93 9.75 -0.85
N PRO A 128 5.26 9.58 -0.85
CA PRO A 128 6.15 10.35 0.04
C PRO A 128 6.06 11.86 -0.21
N LEU A 129 5.76 12.27 -1.44
CA LEU A 129 5.50 13.67 -1.83
C LEU A 129 4.02 14.03 -1.88
N ALA A 130 3.14 13.25 -1.24
CA ALA A 130 1.68 13.48 -1.23
C ALA A 130 1.12 13.74 -2.64
N GLN A 131 1.49 12.89 -3.62
CA GLN A 131 1.12 13.02 -5.05
C GLN A 131 1.58 14.34 -5.71
N GLY A 132 2.65 14.94 -5.21
CA GLY A 132 3.20 16.20 -5.69
C GLY A 132 2.78 17.43 -4.89
N LEU A 133 1.83 17.30 -3.94
CA LEU A 133 1.39 18.41 -3.08
C LEU A 133 2.52 18.96 -2.19
N LEU A 134 3.50 18.16 -1.84
CA LEU A 134 4.68 18.57 -1.05
C LEU A 134 5.80 19.18 -1.90
N THR A 135 5.54 19.43 -3.17
CA THR A 135 6.46 20.15 -4.05
C THR A 135 5.99 21.59 -4.27
N ASN A 136 6.83 22.43 -4.87
CA ASN A 136 6.45 23.80 -5.27
C ASN A 136 5.47 23.83 -6.45
N ARG A 137 5.13 22.70 -7.05
CA ARG A 137 4.37 22.57 -8.29
C ARG A 137 2.98 23.23 -8.22
N TYR A 138 2.34 23.16 -7.06
CA TYR A 138 0.97 23.65 -6.86
C TYR A 138 0.90 24.97 -6.11
N LEU A 139 2.01 25.63 -5.79
CA LEU A 139 2.04 26.88 -5.04
C LEU A 139 1.38 28.04 -5.80
N ASN A 140 1.44 28.02 -7.13
CA ASN A 140 0.89 29.09 -7.99
C ASN A 140 -0.34 28.63 -8.78
N GLY A 141 -1.09 27.65 -8.27
CA GLY A 141 -2.25 27.08 -8.94
C GLY A 141 -2.02 25.70 -9.52
N ILE A 142 -2.97 25.20 -10.32
CA ILE A 142 -2.92 23.86 -10.93
C ILE A 142 -2.28 23.97 -12.31
N PRO A 143 -1.05 23.43 -12.51
CA PRO A 143 -0.42 23.42 -13.83
C PRO A 143 -1.24 22.61 -14.84
N ALA A 144 -1.34 23.09 -16.06
CA ALA A 144 -2.11 22.43 -17.12
C ALA A 144 -1.59 21.00 -17.46
N ASP A 145 -0.30 20.78 -17.29
CA ASP A 145 0.37 19.48 -17.48
C ASP A 145 0.39 18.59 -16.22
N SER A 146 -0.33 19.00 -15.16
CA SER A 146 -0.35 18.25 -13.90
C SER A 146 -1.31 17.08 -13.93
N ARG A 147 -1.06 16.07 -13.07
CA ARG A 147 -1.99 14.96 -12.87
C ARG A 147 -3.37 15.46 -12.43
N MET A 148 -3.43 16.48 -11.58
CA MET A 148 -4.68 17.05 -11.10
C MET A 148 -5.52 17.62 -12.26
N ALA A 149 -4.89 18.21 -13.28
CA ALA A 149 -5.58 18.73 -14.45
C ALA A 149 -6.07 17.62 -15.41
N HIS A 150 -5.34 16.50 -15.51
CA HIS A 150 -5.63 15.45 -16.49
C HIS A 150 -6.39 14.26 -15.89
N ASP A 151 -6.17 13.93 -14.63
CA ASP A 151 -6.76 12.77 -13.96
C ASP A 151 -7.10 13.07 -12.50
N PRO A 152 -8.25 13.71 -12.23
CA PRO A 152 -8.65 14.12 -10.89
C PRO A 152 -9.16 12.96 -10.00
N ARG A 153 -9.15 11.71 -10.46
CA ARG A 153 -9.70 10.56 -9.71
C ARG A 153 -9.05 10.37 -8.34
N PHE A 154 -7.75 10.62 -8.22
CA PHE A 154 -6.99 10.40 -6.98
C PHE A 154 -6.43 11.68 -6.36
N LEU A 155 -6.40 12.75 -7.10
CA LEU A 155 -5.96 14.07 -6.67
C LEU A 155 -6.75 15.11 -7.42
N ASN A 156 -7.60 15.84 -6.70
CA ASN A 156 -8.45 16.89 -7.24
C ASN A 156 -8.22 18.22 -6.52
N ASP A 157 -8.83 19.28 -7.01
CA ASP A 157 -8.69 20.65 -6.50
C ASP A 157 -9.09 20.80 -5.03
N SER A 158 -10.01 19.98 -4.52
CA SER A 158 -10.41 20.02 -3.10
C SER A 158 -9.25 19.68 -2.14
N ALA A 159 -8.17 19.05 -2.65
CA ALA A 159 -6.96 18.80 -1.89
C ALA A 159 -6.13 20.08 -1.67
N LEU A 160 -6.31 21.12 -2.48
CA LEU A 160 -5.58 22.39 -2.40
C LEU A 160 -6.28 23.36 -1.43
N THR A 161 -6.28 23.04 -0.15
CA THR A 161 -6.82 23.91 0.88
C THR A 161 -5.84 25.05 1.20
N GLU A 162 -6.35 26.19 1.68
CA GLU A 162 -5.50 27.31 2.15
C GLU A 162 -4.49 26.85 3.21
N LYS A 163 -4.93 25.96 4.10
CA LYS A 163 -4.05 25.37 5.12
C LYS A 163 -2.89 24.60 4.51
N LEU A 164 -3.16 23.74 3.52
CA LEU A 164 -2.13 22.99 2.83
C LEU A 164 -1.16 23.93 2.11
N HIS A 165 -1.69 24.93 1.41
CA HIS A 165 -0.88 25.90 0.67
C HIS A 165 0.08 26.66 1.62
N SER A 166 -0.40 27.14 2.77
CA SER A 166 0.43 27.77 3.80
C SER A 166 1.52 26.80 4.31
N GLN A 167 1.15 25.57 4.65
CA GLN A 167 2.12 24.56 5.13
C GLN A 167 3.22 24.26 4.10
N VAL A 168 2.87 24.12 2.83
CA VAL A 168 3.84 23.86 1.76
C VAL A 168 4.73 25.08 1.51
N ALA A 169 4.19 26.28 1.56
CA ALA A 169 4.96 27.52 1.44
C ALA A 169 5.98 27.64 2.59
N ASP A 170 5.59 27.34 3.83
CA ASP A 170 6.47 27.36 4.99
C ASP A 170 7.62 26.31 4.85
N LEU A 171 7.29 25.08 4.41
CA LEU A 171 8.27 24.04 4.14
C LEU A 171 9.26 24.47 3.04
N ASN A 172 8.77 25.08 1.97
CA ASN A 172 9.61 25.58 0.89
C ASN A 172 10.54 26.70 1.36
N ASN A 173 10.05 27.62 2.22
CA ASN A 173 10.85 28.65 2.85
C ASN A 173 11.95 28.08 3.76
N LEU A 174 11.65 27.02 4.50
CA LEU A 174 12.66 26.31 5.32
C LEU A 174 13.73 25.68 4.43
N ALA A 175 13.33 24.95 3.40
CA ALA A 175 14.26 24.31 2.46
C ALA A 175 15.16 25.30 1.73
N SER A 176 14.69 26.52 1.47
CA SER A 176 15.47 27.57 0.79
C SER A 176 16.50 28.24 1.70
N ARG A 177 16.46 28.01 3.00
CA ARG A 177 17.39 28.55 4.01
C ARG A 177 18.50 27.56 4.39
N SER A 178 18.38 26.31 3.93
CA SER A 178 19.33 25.21 4.16
C SER A 178 20.34 25.13 3.02
#